data_5a42482bf6a37df06aed35147b377ed0
#
_entry.id   5a42482bf6a37df06aed35147b377ed0
#
_cell.length_a   1.000
_cell.length_b   1.000
_cell.length_c   1.000
_cell.angle_alpha   90.00
_cell.angle_beta   90.00
_cell.angle_gamma   90.00
#
_symmetry.space_group_name_H-M   'P 1'
#
loop_
_entity.id
_entity.type
_entity.pdbx_description
1 polymer ?
#
loop_
_entity_poly.entity_id
_entity_poly.type
_entity_poly.pdbx_seq_one_letter_code
_entity_poly.pdbx_strand_id
1 'polypeptide(L)'
;MIKEYKFSPSELDYKAKKCPRCFYILKHHKIDAGDRPPPVFSSFDAVQKPYFKNTDTKSWGADLPSGTIMDSNELPGKIVSEGLVDNKNRKFKLGGNPDIVVKFKDSSYGIIDFKTTNISSDKAENYRYQ
;
A
#
# COMPACT_ATOMS: atom_id res chain seq x y z
N MET A 1 28.86 9.82 2.55
CA MET A 1 27.41 10.17 2.66
C MET A 1 26.59 8.96 2.21
N ILE A 2 25.69 8.42 3.05
CA ILE A 2 24.84 7.28 2.71
C ILE A 2 23.74 7.77 1.76
N LYS A 3 23.64 7.18 0.56
CA LYS A 3 22.58 7.51 -0.38
C LYS A 3 21.31 6.74 -0.02
N GLU A 4 20.23 7.45 0.33
CA GLU A 4 18.96 6.85 0.72
C GLU A 4 17.98 6.82 -0.44
N TYR A 5 17.34 5.66 -0.64
CA TYR A 5 16.29 5.42 -1.61
C TYR A 5 15.01 4.99 -0.89
N LYS A 6 13.89 5.63 -1.24
CA LYS A 6 12.56 5.29 -0.73
C LYS A 6 11.70 4.73 -1.86
N PHE A 7 11.02 3.64 -1.57
CA PHE A 7 10.12 2.96 -2.49
C PHE A 7 8.77 2.75 -1.83
N SER A 8 7.70 2.75 -2.62
CA SER A 8 6.42 2.19 -2.19
C SER A 8 6.25 0.77 -2.74
N PRO A 9 5.45 -0.09 -2.08
CA PRO A 9 5.13 -1.41 -2.59
C PRO A 9 4.57 -1.36 -4.03
N SER A 10 3.65 -0.46 -4.31
CA SER A 10 3.06 -0.27 -5.63
C SER A 10 4.07 0.20 -6.69
N GLU A 11 5.06 1.00 -6.33
CA GLU A 11 6.14 1.37 -7.27
C GLU A 11 6.99 0.16 -7.66
N LEU A 12 7.30 -0.71 -6.69
CA LEU A 12 8.10 -1.92 -6.95
C LEU A 12 7.30 -2.94 -7.76
N ASP A 13 6.05 -3.16 -7.39
CA ASP A 13 5.22 -4.16 -8.06
C ASP A 13 4.77 -3.71 -9.46
N TYR A 14 4.36 -2.48 -9.61
CA TYR A 14 3.81 -1.99 -10.86
C TYR A 14 4.87 -1.32 -11.76
N LYS A 15 5.51 -0.22 -11.31
CA LYS A 15 6.43 0.56 -12.15
C LYS A 15 7.72 -0.18 -12.45
N ALA A 16 8.33 -0.81 -11.46
CA ALA A 16 9.61 -1.51 -11.65
C ALA A 16 9.45 -2.76 -12.53
N LYS A 17 8.39 -3.54 -12.35
CA LYS A 17 8.11 -4.71 -13.19
C LYS A 17 7.74 -4.34 -14.61
N LYS A 18 6.92 -3.29 -14.80
CA LYS A 18 6.47 -2.86 -16.12
C LYS A 18 7.59 -2.31 -16.97
N CYS A 19 8.46 -1.47 -16.43
CA CYS A 19 9.57 -0.86 -17.14
C CYS A 19 10.73 -0.53 -16.18
N PRO A 20 11.69 -1.45 -15.96
CA PRO A 20 12.83 -1.19 -15.08
C PRO A 20 13.63 0.05 -15.45
N ARG A 21 13.78 0.34 -16.76
CA ARG A 21 14.48 1.54 -17.25
C ARG A 21 13.74 2.81 -16.87
N CYS A 22 12.42 2.85 -17.08
CA CYS A 22 11.59 4.01 -16.70
C CYS A 22 11.61 4.24 -15.20
N PHE A 23 11.57 3.15 -14.44
CA PHE A 23 11.67 3.20 -12.98
C PHE A 23 13.02 3.75 -12.50
N TYR A 24 14.13 3.33 -13.13
CA TYR A 24 15.45 3.89 -12.86
C TYR A 24 15.49 5.39 -13.13
N ILE A 25 14.99 5.84 -14.29
CA ILE A 25 14.94 7.27 -14.66
C ILE A 25 14.10 8.06 -13.66
N LEU A 26 12.95 7.54 -13.25
CA LEU A 26 12.11 8.16 -12.22
C LEU A 26 12.87 8.36 -10.90
N LYS A 27 13.57 7.32 -10.45
CA LYS A 27 14.27 7.37 -9.14
C LYS A 27 15.53 8.25 -9.15
N HIS A 28 16.27 8.27 -10.24
CA HIS A 28 17.53 9.01 -10.34
C HIS A 28 17.36 10.44 -10.88
N HIS A 29 16.46 10.64 -11.82
CA HIS A 29 16.30 11.91 -12.53
C HIS A 29 14.98 12.61 -12.23
N LYS A 30 14.06 11.97 -11.46
CA LYS A 30 12.73 12.49 -11.13
C LYS A 30 11.85 12.77 -12.34
N ILE A 31 12.11 12.06 -13.45
CA ILE A 31 11.30 12.12 -14.65
C ILE A 31 10.28 10.98 -14.60
N ASP A 32 8.99 11.32 -14.54
CA ASP A 32 7.89 10.35 -14.56
C ASP A 32 7.40 10.16 -16.00
N ALA A 33 7.24 8.91 -16.42
CA ALA A 33 6.69 8.57 -17.75
C ALA A 33 5.18 8.87 -17.89
N GLY A 34 4.54 9.42 -16.86
CA GLY A 34 3.15 9.88 -16.92
C GLY A 34 2.08 8.80 -16.78
N ASP A 35 2.47 7.61 -16.37
CA ASP A 35 1.56 6.47 -16.16
C ASP A 35 0.75 6.65 -14.86
N ARG A 36 -0.32 7.43 -14.94
CA ARG A 36 -1.22 7.69 -13.81
C ARG A 36 -2.47 6.82 -13.92
N PRO A 37 -2.93 6.24 -12.80
CA PRO A 37 -4.21 5.56 -12.79
C PRO A 37 -5.34 6.53 -13.13
N PRO A 38 -6.45 6.06 -13.74
CA PRO A 38 -7.61 6.88 -13.99
C PRO A 38 -8.15 7.57 -12.72
N PRO A 39 -8.61 8.81 -12.78
CA PRO A 39 -9.11 9.57 -11.62
C PRO A 39 -10.25 8.88 -10.87
N VAL A 40 -11.01 8.02 -11.54
CA VAL A 40 -12.12 7.26 -10.93
C VAL A 40 -11.67 6.41 -9.74
N PHE A 41 -10.45 5.87 -9.75
CA PHE A 41 -9.94 5.09 -8.62
C PHE A 41 -9.77 5.92 -7.36
N SER A 42 -9.31 7.16 -7.49
CA SER A 42 -9.22 8.08 -6.36
C SER A 42 -10.59 8.44 -5.79
N SER A 43 -11.61 8.51 -6.64
CA SER A 43 -12.99 8.76 -6.20
C SER A 43 -13.56 7.57 -5.44
N PHE A 44 -13.28 6.34 -5.87
CA PHE A 44 -13.66 5.14 -5.11
C PHE A 44 -13.00 5.10 -3.74
N ASP A 45 -11.71 5.35 -3.63
CA ASP A 45 -11.00 5.40 -2.36
C ASP A 45 -11.60 6.43 -1.40
N ALA A 46 -11.96 7.61 -1.92
CA ALA A 46 -12.55 8.68 -1.12
C ALA A 46 -13.92 8.32 -0.54
N VAL A 47 -14.68 7.44 -1.21
CA VAL A 47 -15.99 6.97 -0.74
C VAL A 47 -15.85 5.75 0.18
N GLN A 48 -15.00 4.79 -0.16
CA GLN A 48 -14.86 3.54 0.58
C GLN A 48 -14.33 3.74 2.00
N LYS A 49 -13.27 4.53 2.16
CA LYS A 49 -12.62 4.70 3.47
C LYS A 49 -13.55 5.28 4.54
N PRO A 50 -14.32 6.37 4.29
CA PRO A 50 -15.29 6.87 5.26
C PRO A 50 -16.44 5.91 5.54
N TYR A 51 -16.87 5.15 4.54
CA TYR A 51 -18.00 4.20 4.69
C TYR A 51 -17.71 3.11 5.70
N PHE A 52 -16.48 2.61 5.74
CA PHE A 52 -16.09 1.53 6.65
C PHE A 52 -15.56 2.01 8.01
N LYS A 53 -15.38 3.32 8.18
CA LYS A 53 -14.87 3.91 9.42
C LYS A 53 -15.71 3.51 10.63
N ASN A 54 -15.04 3.11 11.72
CA ASN A 54 -15.66 2.73 13.00
C ASN A 54 -16.65 1.55 12.92
N THR A 55 -16.62 0.77 11.87
CA THR A 55 -17.42 -0.46 11.76
C THR A 55 -16.64 -1.67 12.26
N ASP A 56 -17.36 -2.74 12.65
CA ASP A 56 -16.74 -4.04 12.93
C ASP A 56 -16.61 -4.84 11.63
N THR A 57 -15.48 -5.51 11.44
CA THR A 57 -15.22 -6.35 10.26
C THR A 57 -16.24 -7.46 10.07
N LYS A 58 -16.86 -7.96 11.14
CA LYS A 58 -17.96 -8.94 11.08
C LYS A 58 -19.18 -8.42 10.35
N SER A 59 -19.44 -7.11 10.37
CA SER A 59 -20.59 -6.52 9.67
C SER A 59 -20.47 -6.55 8.15
N TRP A 60 -19.30 -6.87 7.61
CA TRP A 60 -19.05 -6.90 6.16
C TRP A 60 -19.46 -8.21 5.50
N GLY A 61 -19.93 -9.19 6.27
CA GLY A 61 -20.34 -10.50 5.75
C GLY A 61 -19.18 -11.38 5.26
N ALA A 62 -17.95 -10.96 5.50
CA ALA A 62 -16.77 -11.75 5.16
C ALA A 62 -16.32 -12.62 6.34
N ASP A 63 -15.64 -13.72 6.05
CA ASP A 63 -15.04 -14.58 7.08
C ASP A 63 -13.74 -13.93 7.63
N LEU A 64 -13.92 -12.76 8.25
CA LEU A 64 -12.84 -12.00 8.86
C LEU A 64 -12.92 -12.07 10.39
N PRO A 65 -11.79 -12.06 11.10
CA PRO A 65 -11.78 -11.90 12.54
C PRO A 65 -12.49 -10.60 12.96
N SER A 66 -13.22 -10.61 14.07
CA SER A 66 -13.86 -9.42 14.59
C SER A 66 -12.83 -8.39 15.06
N GLY A 67 -12.94 -7.18 14.55
CA GLY A 67 -12.07 -6.07 14.89
C GLY A 67 -12.69 -4.74 14.49
N THR A 68 -12.27 -3.67 15.16
CA THR A 68 -12.75 -2.31 14.88
C THR A 68 -11.82 -1.63 13.88
N ILE A 69 -12.41 -1.03 12.86
CA ILE A 69 -11.66 -0.24 11.89
C ILE A 69 -11.26 1.09 12.54
N MET A 70 -9.96 1.35 12.49
CA MET A 70 -9.39 2.58 13.03
C MET A 70 -9.73 3.79 12.16
N ASP A 71 -9.90 4.93 12.81
CA ASP A 71 -9.98 6.19 12.09
C ASP A 71 -8.63 6.51 11.42
N SER A 72 -8.68 7.03 10.20
CA SER A 72 -7.49 7.51 9.48
C SER A 72 -6.70 8.58 10.26
N ASN A 73 -7.37 9.33 11.15
CA ASN A 73 -6.74 10.34 12.00
C ASN A 73 -5.92 9.71 13.15
N GLU A 74 -6.19 8.46 13.50
CA GLU A 74 -5.47 7.71 14.53
C GLU A 74 -4.26 6.96 13.97
N LEU A 75 -4.14 6.91 12.64
CA LEU A 75 -3.08 6.21 11.95
C LEU A 75 -1.87 7.12 11.73
N PRO A 76 -0.65 6.58 11.82
CA PRO A 76 0.51 7.31 11.31
C PRO A 76 0.32 7.56 9.81
N GLY A 77 0.49 8.80 9.38
CA GLY A 77 0.23 9.19 7.99
C GLY A 77 1.04 8.41 6.95
N LYS A 78 2.18 7.86 7.34
CA LYS A 78 3.00 6.98 6.52
C LYS A 78 3.80 6.01 7.38
N ILE A 79 3.69 4.73 7.07
CA ILE A 79 4.55 3.69 7.66
C ILE A 79 5.80 3.55 6.80
N VAL A 80 6.98 3.63 7.43
CA VAL A 80 8.27 3.51 6.74
C VAL A 80 9.13 2.49 7.47
N SER A 81 9.72 1.55 6.73
CA SER A 81 10.63 0.55 7.29
C SER A 81 11.92 1.19 7.82
N GLU A 82 12.62 0.51 8.71
CA GLU A 82 13.95 0.93 9.20
C GLU A 82 14.96 1.11 8.06
N GLY A 83 14.92 0.26 7.08
CA GLY A 83 15.76 0.28 5.89
C GLY A 83 16.89 -0.73 5.93
N LEU A 84 17.19 -1.25 4.75
CA LEU A 84 18.29 -2.16 4.50
C LEU A 84 19.46 -1.41 3.90
N VAL A 85 20.68 -1.74 4.32
CA VAL A 85 21.92 -1.15 3.77
C VAL A 85 22.64 -2.23 2.98
N ASP A 86 22.98 -1.92 1.73
CA ASP A 86 23.73 -2.84 0.87
C ASP A 86 25.28 -2.67 1.04
N ASN A 87 26.02 -3.54 0.37
CA ASN A 87 27.50 -3.53 0.41
C ASN A 87 28.14 -2.29 -0.25
N LYS A 88 27.35 -1.45 -0.94
CA LYS A 88 27.78 -0.16 -1.53
C LYS A 88 27.36 1.04 -0.68
N ASN A 89 27.01 0.80 0.57
CA ASN A 89 26.58 1.82 1.53
C ASN A 89 25.35 2.63 1.06
N ARG A 90 24.39 1.96 0.37
CA ARG A 90 23.12 2.53 -0.05
C ARG A 90 22.01 2.03 0.87
N LYS A 91 21.18 2.93 1.35
CA LYS A 91 20.07 2.62 2.26
C LYS A 91 18.75 2.57 1.48
N PHE A 92 18.01 1.49 1.61
CA PHE A 92 16.72 1.26 0.95
C PHE A 92 15.62 1.17 2.00
N LYS A 93 14.56 1.94 1.83
CA LYS A 93 13.38 1.94 2.69
C LYS A 93 12.13 1.66 1.89
N LEU A 94 11.22 0.89 2.48
CA LEU A 94 9.84 0.77 2.01
C LEU A 94 8.95 1.71 2.80
N GLY A 95 8.02 2.37 2.13
CA GLY A 95 7.06 3.23 2.80
C GLY A 95 5.74 3.27 2.06
N GLY A 96 4.65 3.19 2.81
CA GLY A 96 3.30 3.19 2.27
C GLY A 96 2.29 3.69 3.29
N ASN A 97 1.11 4.02 2.80
CA ASN A 97 -0.05 4.34 3.61
C ASN A 97 -0.99 3.13 3.51
N PRO A 98 -1.34 2.46 4.62
CA PRO A 98 -2.36 1.42 4.59
C PRO A 98 -3.72 2.06 4.22
N ASP A 99 -4.54 1.32 3.48
CA ASP A 99 -5.90 1.79 3.16
C ASP A 99 -6.77 1.76 4.39
N ILE A 100 -6.81 0.62 5.08
CA ILE A 100 -7.56 0.42 6.33
C ILE A 100 -6.70 -0.37 7.30
N VAL A 101 -6.74 0.04 8.57
CA VAL A 101 -6.16 -0.71 9.68
C VAL A 101 -7.27 -1.15 10.61
N VAL A 102 -7.23 -2.41 10.98
CA VAL A 102 -8.17 -3.03 11.93
C VAL A 102 -7.44 -3.29 13.23
N LYS A 103 -8.03 -2.89 14.34
CA LYS A 103 -7.58 -3.26 15.68
C LYS A 103 -8.42 -4.43 16.18
N PHE A 104 -7.78 -5.57 16.45
CA PHE A 104 -8.42 -6.76 16.97
C PHE A 104 -8.54 -6.71 18.50
N LYS A 105 -9.36 -7.62 19.06
CA LYS A 105 -9.62 -7.70 20.52
C LYS A 105 -8.38 -8.06 21.33
N ASP A 106 -7.45 -8.79 20.76
CA ASP A 106 -6.15 -9.17 21.35
C ASP A 106 -5.09 -8.06 21.27
N SER A 107 -5.49 -6.85 20.87
CA SER A 107 -4.60 -5.71 20.62
C SER A 107 -3.63 -5.87 19.45
N SER A 108 -3.77 -6.91 18.64
CA SER A 108 -3.07 -6.99 17.36
C SER A 108 -3.73 -6.11 16.29
N TYR A 109 -3.00 -5.90 15.20
CA TYR A 109 -3.47 -5.07 14.08
C TYR A 109 -3.44 -5.86 12.78
N GLY A 110 -4.44 -5.64 11.94
CA GLY A 110 -4.50 -6.12 10.58
C GLY A 110 -4.56 -4.98 9.58
N ILE A 111 -4.15 -5.25 8.35
CA ILE A 111 -4.26 -4.31 7.23
C ILE A 111 -5.23 -4.89 6.22
N ILE A 112 -6.17 -4.08 5.75
CA ILE A 112 -7.06 -4.42 4.65
C ILE A 112 -6.76 -3.43 3.53
N ASP A 113 -6.52 -3.97 2.35
CA ASP A 113 -6.24 -3.21 1.14
C ASP A 113 -7.34 -3.47 0.11
N PHE A 114 -7.93 -2.41 -0.43
CA PHE A 114 -8.99 -2.51 -1.43
C PHE A 114 -8.40 -2.58 -2.83
N LYS A 115 -8.81 -3.58 -3.60
CA LYS A 115 -8.42 -3.73 -5.00
C LYS A 115 -9.63 -3.69 -5.92
N THR A 116 -9.67 -2.71 -6.79
CA THR A 116 -10.70 -2.59 -7.83
C THR A 116 -10.33 -3.50 -9.00
N THR A 117 -10.70 -4.77 -8.92
CA THR A 117 -10.44 -5.76 -9.97
C THR A 117 -11.54 -6.81 -10.02
N ASN A 118 -11.64 -7.51 -11.15
CA ASN A 118 -12.47 -8.70 -11.22
C ASN A 118 -11.86 -9.81 -10.36
N ILE A 119 -12.69 -10.45 -9.54
CA ILE A 119 -12.28 -11.56 -8.69
C ILE A 119 -11.95 -12.76 -9.58
N SER A 120 -10.69 -13.15 -9.63
CA SER A 120 -10.23 -14.43 -10.16
C SER A 120 -9.06 -14.91 -9.31
N SER A 121 -8.96 -16.23 -9.11
CA SER A 121 -7.86 -16.86 -8.35
C SER A 121 -6.49 -16.43 -8.84
N ASP A 122 -6.31 -16.35 -10.15
CA ASP A 122 -5.05 -15.99 -10.79
C ASP A 122 -4.61 -14.54 -10.50
N LYS A 123 -5.59 -13.65 -10.23
CA LYS A 123 -5.29 -12.25 -9.90
C LYS A 123 -4.92 -12.05 -8.44
N ALA A 124 -5.39 -12.92 -7.52
CA ALA A 124 -5.00 -12.84 -6.11
C ALA A 124 -3.49 -13.05 -5.93
N GLU A 125 -2.88 -13.95 -6.71
CA GLU A 125 -1.42 -14.17 -6.71
C GLU A 125 -0.63 -12.91 -7.09
N ASN A 126 -1.15 -12.07 -7.98
CA ASN A 126 -0.48 -10.84 -8.40
C ASN A 126 -0.35 -9.80 -7.28
N TYR A 127 -1.16 -9.91 -6.23
CA TYR A 127 -1.11 -8.98 -5.08
C TYR A 127 -0.38 -9.54 -3.86
N ARG A 128 0.19 -10.74 -3.97
CA ARG A 128 0.83 -11.46 -2.85
C ARG A 128 2.01 -10.70 -2.22
N TYR A 129 2.64 -9.80 -2.95
CA TYR A 129 3.83 -9.06 -2.51
C TYR A 129 3.58 -7.57 -2.26
N GLN A 130 2.34 -7.13 -2.18
CA GLN A 130 1.97 -5.79 -1.78
C GLN A 130 1.67 -5.71 -0.29
#